data_369b43cd33ae2d117ad69839acccdac7
#
_entry.id   369b43cd33ae2d117ad69839acccdac7
#
_cell.length_a   1.000
_cell.length_b   1.000
_cell.length_c   1.000
_cell.angle_alpha   90.00
_cell.angle_beta   90.00
_cell.angle_gamma   90.00
#
_symmetry.space_group_name_H-M   'P 1'
#
loop_
_entity.id
_entity.type
_entity.pdbx_description
1 polymer ?
#
loop_
_entity_poly.entity_id
_entity_poly.type
_entity_poly.pdbx_seq_one_letter_code
_entity_poly.pdbx_strand_id
1 'polypeptide(L)'
;MIVNTSTEYFGNTETPTGLWLSELVHFYDAFKDTNVDIDLFNITGGNTPIDPVSLSPFMLDNTTKAYYNNEHFMDMLKYSQPISEAQPDKYDAVYFTGGHGVMYDFPENKFIQSAVNTIYEQGGI
;
A
#
# COMPACT_ATOMS: atom_id res chain seq x y z
N MET A 1 -7.63 -6.16 -3.02
CA MET A 1 -7.18 -4.76 -2.79
C MET A 1 -5.88 -4.72 -2.00
N ILE A 2 -5.03 -3.74 -2.26
CA ILE A 2 -3.83 -3.45 -1.43
C ILE A 2 -3.99 -2.05 -0.84
N VAL A 3 -3.72 -1.91 0.45
CA VAL A 3 -3.84 -0.63 1.17
C VAL A 3 -2.48 -0.20 1.70
N ASN A 4 -2.06 0.99 1.31
CA ASN A 4 -0.82 1.63 1.71
C ASN A 4 -1.07 2.79 2.67
N THR A 5 -0.06 3.18 3.44
CA THR A 5 -0.09 4.39 4.27
C THR A 5 -0.12 5.67 3.41
N SER A 6 -0.69 6.73 3.96
CA SER A 6 -0.55 8.10 3.46
C SER A 6 0.33 8.96 4.35
N THR A 7 0.88 8.38 5.42
CA THR A 7 1.72 9.11 6.38
C THR A 7 3.11 9.35 5.79
N GLU A 8 3.51 10.60 5.70
CA GLU A 8 4.75 11.06 5.07
C GLU A 8 5.88 11.30 6.07
N TYR A 9 5.55 11.59 7.34
CA TYR A 9 6.52 11.92 8.38
C TYR A 9 6.23 11.18 9.69
N PHE A 10 7.26 10.94 10.50
CA PHE A 10 7.12 10.39 11.85
C PHE A 10 6.41 11.37 12.78
N GLY A 11 5.14 11.16 13.06
CA GLY A 11 4.34 12.02 13.94
C GLY A 11 4.46 13.50 13.57
N ASN A 12 4.84 14.33 14.54
CA ASN A 12 5.02 15.78 14.36
C ASN A 12 6.47 16.18 14.05
N THR A 13 7.23 15.31 13.41
CA THR A 13 8.63 15.57 13.04
C THR A 13 8.75 15.88 11.54
N GLU A 14 9.94 16.31 11.12
CA GLU A 14 10.31 16.47 9.71
C GLU A 14 11.07 15.23 9.15
N THR A 15 11.13 14.16 9.95
CA THR A 15 11.77 12.92 9.51
C THR A 15 10.83 12.14 8.60
N PRO A 16 11.20 11.92 7.33
CA PRO A 16 10.32 11.25 6.38
C PRO A 16 10.17 9.76 6.71
N THR A 17 8.98 9.24 6.39
CA THR A 17 8.63 7.83 6.46
C THR A 17 7.68 7.49 5.30
N GLY A 18 6.99 6.38 5.36
CA GLY A 18 6.03 5.99 4.34
C GLY A 18 5.92 4.48 4.20
N LEU A 19 5.54 4.05 3.02
CA LEU A 19 5.51 2.67 2.57
C LEU A 19 6.92 2.09 2.52
N TRP A 20 7.11 0.88 3.03
CA TRP A 20 8.29 0.09 2.76
C TRP A 20 8.14 -0.59 1.40
N LEU A 21 8.82 -0.05 0.38
CA LEU A 21 8.51 -0.35 -1.03
C LEU A 21 8.59 -1.85 -1.37
N SER A 22 9.58 -2.58 -0.84
CA SER A 22 9.74 -4.01 -1.15
C SER A 22 8.57 -4.86 -0.65
N GLU A 23 7.89 -4.47 0.41
CA GLU A 23 6.71 -5.19 0.89
C GLU A 23 5.55 -5.13 -0.10
N LEU A 24 5.34 -3.98 -0.74
CA LEU A 24 4.37 -3.88 -1.82
C LEU A 24 4.84 -4.64 -3.06
N VAL A 25 6.07 -4.39 -3.49
CA VAL A 25 6.59 -4.92 -4.75
C VAL A 25 6.62 -6.44 -4.75
N HIS A 26 7.13 -7.09 -3.71
CA HIS A 26 7.22 -8.55 -3.67
C HIS A 26 5.85 -9.20 -3.64
N PHE A 27 4.90 -8.61 -2.92
CA PHE A 27 3.53 -9.11 -2.95
C PHE A 27 2.88 -8.92 -4.32
N TYR A 28 3.01 -7.74 -4.92
CA TYR A 28 2.47 -7.44 -6.24
C TYR A 28 3.09 -8.32 -7.34
N ASP A 29 4.41 -8.49 -7.33
CA ASP A 29 5.15 -9.31 -8.30
C ASP A 29 4.76 -10.80 -8.24
N ALA A 30 4.38 -11.30 -7.06
CA ALA A 30 3.93 -12.68 -6.89
C ALA A 30 2.65 -13.00 -7.69
N PHE A 31 1.86 -12.00 -8.04
CA PHE A 31 0.60 -12.16 -8.79
C PHE A 31 0.69 -11.74 -10.26
N LYS A 32 1.84 -11.26 -10.76
CA LYS A 32 1.98 -10.69 -12.11
C LYS A 32 1.59 -11.64 -13.25
N ASP A 33 1.79 -12.95 -13.05
CA ASP A 33 1.49 -14.00 -14.05
C ASP A 33 0.22 -14.79 -13.68
N THR A 34 -0.65 -14.21 -12.85
CA THR A 34 -1.91 -14.81 -12.42
C THR A 34 -3.11 -14.04 -12.95
N ASN A 35 -4.32 -14.59 -12.76
CA ASN A 35 -5.58 -13.92 -13.09
C ASN A 35 -6.13 -13.11 -11.88
N VAL A 36 -5.25 -12.57 -11.04
CA VAL A 36 -5.63 -11.74 -9.90
C VAL A 36 -5.55 -10.28 -10.30
N ASP A 37 -6.68 -9.58 -10.21
CA ASP A 37 -6.74 -8.14 -10.40
C ASP A 37 -6.38 -7.43 -9.08
N ILE A 38 -5.50 -6.44 -9.14
CA ILE A 38 -5.01 -5.71 -7.97
C ILE A 38 -5.29 -4.23 -8.12
N ASP A 39 -6.02 -3.67 -7.16
CA ASP A 39 -6.21 -2.23 -7.02
C ASP A 39 -5.42 -1.71 -5.80
N LEU A 40 -4.75 -0.57 -6.00
CA LEU A 40 -3.97 0.11 -4.96
C LEU A 40 -4.77 1.25 -4.35
N PHE A 41 -4.83 1.23 -3.04
CA PHE A 41 -5.42 2.29 -2.22
C PHE A 41 -4.38 2.85 -1.25
N ASN A 42 -4.61 4.06 -0.81
CA ASN A 42 -3.99 4.59 0.40
C ASN A 42 -5.04 5.29 1.27
N ILE A 43 -4.66 5.86 2.37
CA ILE A 43 -5.63 6.40 3.35
C ILE A 43 -6.35 7.64 2.81
N THR A 44 -5.62 8.57 2.18
CA THR A 44 -6.17 9.88 1.77
C THR A 44 -6.38 10.04 0.27
N GLY A 45 -5.92 9.08 -0.53
CA GLY A 45 -5.83 9.21 -1.98
C GLY A 45 -4.62 10.02 -2.43
N GLY A 46 -4.33 9.97 -3.73
CA GLY A 46 -3.18 10.65 -4.32
C GLY A 46 -1.85 9.93 -4.06
N ASN A 47 -0.79 10.68 -3.89
CA ASN A 47 0.55 10.12 -3.77
C ASN A 47 0.73 9.28 -2.50
N THR A 48 1.19 8.05 -2.68
CA THR A 48 1.64 7.18 -1.58
C THR A 48 3.10 7.50 -1.25
N PRO A 49 3.41 8.02 -0.06
CA PRO A 49 4.79 8.30 0.33
C PRO A 49 5.57 7.00 0.49
N ILE A 50 6.81 6.99 0.02
CA ILE A 50 7.73 5.86 0.17
C ILE A 50 8.79 6.22 1.19
N ASP A 51 9.03 5.33 2.16
CA ASP A 51 10.07 5.51 3.15
C ASP A 51 11.45 5.57 2.46
N PRO A 52 12.20 6.67 2.61
CA PRO A 52 13.50 6.82 1.92
C PRO A 52 14.52 5.74 2.30
N VAL A 53 14.42 5.17 3.50
CA VAL A 53 15.32 4.08 3.93
C VAL A 53 15.07 2.83 3.10
N SER A 54 13.82 2.56 2.71
CA SER A 54 13.47 1.41 1.85
C SER A 54 14.08 1.51 0.44
N LEU A 55 14.46 2.72 0.02
CA LEU A 55 15.10 2.98 -1.27
C LEU A 55 16.64 2.98 -1.19
N SER A 56 17.19 2.75 0.01
CA SER A 56 18.64 2.70 0.16
C SER A 56 19.26 1.51 -0.62
N PRO A 57 20.52 1.62 -1.08
CA PRO A 57 21.17 0.57 -1.86
C PRO A 57 21.22 -0.80 -1.15
N PHE A 58 21.16 -0.81 0.19
CA PHE A 58 21.19 -2.04 0.98
C PHE A 58 19.80 -2.73 1.08
N MET A 59 18.71 -1.97 0.88
CA MET A 59 17.34 -2.45 1.00
C MET A 59 16.67 -2.68 -0.34
N LEU A 60 17.18 -2.03 -1.39
CA LEU A 60 16.61 -2.05 -2.72
C LEU A 60 17.17 -3.25 -3.52
N ASP A 61 16.46 -4.39 -3.48
CA ASP A 61 16.80 -5.54 -4.32
C ASP A 61 16.46 -5.31 -5.81
N ASN A 62 16.89 -6.25 -6.66
CA ASN A 62 16.74 -6.11 -8.11
C ASN A 62 15.28 -6.04 -8.56
N THR A 63 14.38 -6.83 -7.94
CA THR A 63 12.96 -6.82 -8.26
C THR A 63 12.34 -5.48 -7.88
N THR A 64 12.56 -5.03 -6.64
CA THR A 64 12.06 -3.74 -6.16
C THR A 64 12.58 -2.58 -7.00
N LYS A 65 13.87 -2.61 -7.37
CA LYS A 65 14.47 -1.60 -8.25
C LYS A 65 13.83 -1.57 -9.63
N ALA A 66 13.50 -2.72 -10.21
CA ALA A 66 12.83 -2.80 -11.50
C ALA A 66 11.45 -2.13 -11.47
N TYR A 67 10.67 -2.37 -10.43
CA TYR A 67 9.36 -1.72 -10.23
C TYR A 67 9.49 -0.23 -9.92
N TYR A 68 10.46 0.17 -9.10
CA TYR A 68 10.73 1.58 -8.82
C TYR A 68 11.09 2.39 -10.08
N ASN A 69 11.74 1.77 -11.06
CA ASN A 69 12.06 2.36 -12.36
C ASN A 69 10.94 2.18 -13.40
N ASN A 70 9.85 1.51 -13.06
CA ASN A 70 8.70 1.33 -13.93
C ASN A 70 7.71 2.47 -13.74
N GLU A 71 7.59 3.34 -14.75
CA GLU A 71 6.74 4.53 -14.70
C GLU A 71 5.26 4.17 -14.44
N HIS A 72 4.74 3.15 -15.11
CA HIS A 72 3.36 2.72 -14.93
C HIS A 72 3.06 2.28 -13.50
N PHE A 73 3.95 1.47 -12.90
CA PHE A 73 3.81 1.06 -11.50
C PHE A 73 3.89 2.23 -10.53
N MET A 74 4.84 3.15 -10.75
CA MET A 74 4.99 4.33 -9.90
C MET A 74 3.82 5.30 -10.05
N ASP A 75 3.18 5.38 -11.22
CA ASP A 75 1.96 6.16 -11.40
C ASP A 75 0.77 5.57 -10.61
N MET A 76 0.68 4.24 -10.46
CA MET A 76 -0.32 3.63 -9.58
C MET A 76 -0.17 4.08 -8.12
N LEU A 77 1.06 4.27 -7.64
CA LEU A 77 1.34 4.80 -6.30
C LEU A 77 1.09 6.30 -6.20
N LYS A 78 1.38 7.04 -7.26
CA LYS A 78 1.20 8.50 -7.31
C LYS A 78 -0.27 8.91 -7.35
N TYR A 79 -1.11 8.08 -7.95
CA TYR A 79 -2.53 8.34 -8.16
C TYR A 79 -3.40 7.29 -7.47
N SER A 80 -3.00 6.82 -6.28
CA SER A 80 -3.77 5.85 -5.50
C SER A 80 -5.17 6.37 -5.17
N GLN A 81 -6.13 5.46 -5.14
CA GLN A 81 -7.48 5.78 -4.69
C GLN A 81 -7.53 5.88 -3.15
N PRO A 82 -8.36 6.77 -2.58
CA PRO A 82 -8.54 6.80 -1.13
C PRO A 82 -9.36 5.59 -0.67
N ILE A 83 -8.99 5.00 0.46
CA ILE A 83 -9.72 3.85 1.04
C ILE A 83 -11.19 4.19 1.34
N SER A 84 -11.52 5.45 1.57
CA SER A 84 -12.89 5.92 1.79
C SER A 84 -13.82 5.72 0.60
N GLU A 85 -13.28 5.60 -0.61
CA GLU A 85 -14.02 5.36 -1.85
C GLU A 85 -14.02 3.88 -2.28
N ALA A 86 -13.32 3.02 -1.54
CA ALA A 86 -13.30 1.59 -1.82
C ALA A 86 -14.69 0.97 -1.63
N GLN A 87 -14.97 -0.05 -2.41
CA GLN A 87 -16.16 -0.90 -2.29
C GLN A 87 -15.70 -2.30 -1.86
N PRO A 88 -15.53 -2.55 -0.54
CA PRO A 88 -14.91 -3.77 -0.04
C PRO A 88 -15.63 -5.06 -0.44
N ASP A 89 -16.94 -4.98 -0.66
CA ASP A 89 -17.78 -6.08 -1.12
C ASP A 89 -17.41 -6.63 -2.51
N LYS A 90 -16.60 -5.90 -3.26
CA LYS A 90 -16.11 -6.32 -4.58
C LYS A 90 -14.75 -7.03 -4.56
N TYR A 91 -14.13 -7.14 -3.38
CA TYR A 91 -12.79 -7.72 -3.25
C TYR A 91 -12.83 -9.05 -2.48
N ASP A 92 -12.04 -10.00 -2.96
CA ASP A 92 -11.87 -11.31 -2.33
C ASP A 92 -10.83 -11.30 -1.22
N ALA A 93 -9.92 -10.32 -1.24
CA ALA A 93 -8.85 -10.20 -0.27
C ALA A 93 -8.40 -8.75 -0.06
N VAL A 94 -7.85 -8.47 1.11
CA VAL A 94 -7.15 -7.23 1.41
C VAL A 94 -5.75 -7.52 1.94
N TYR A 95 -4.76 -6.84 1.39
CA TYR A 95 -3.39 -6.85 1.86
C TYR A 95 -2.99 -5.46 2.36
N PHE A 96 -2.45 -5.40 3.57
CA PHE A 96 -1.92 -4.18 4.16
C PHE A 96 -0.40 -4.20 4.07
N THR A 97 0.15 -3.21 3.38
CA THR A 97 1.61 -3.06 3.33
C THR A 97 2.15 -2.53 4.65
N GLY A 98 3.43 -2.74 4.89
CA GLY A 98 4.12 -2.19 6.06
C GLY A 98 4.88 -0.90 5.76
N GLY A 99 5.70 -0.54 6.71
CA GLY A 99 6.42 0.71 6.82
C GLY A 99 6.00 1.42 8.11
N HIS A 100 6.85 2.30 8.63
CA HIS A 100 6.54 2.96 9.91
C HIS A 100 5.32 3.90 9.82
N GLY A 101 5.01 4.41 8.62
CA GLY A 101 3.86 5.29 8.39
C GLY A 101 2.52 4.69 8.82
N VAL A 102 2.35 3.36 8.66
CA VAL A 102 1.10 2.67 9.00
C VAL A 102 0.72 2.78 10.49
N MET A 103 1.69 2.99 11.36
CA MET A 103 1.45 3.15 12.80
C MET A 103 0.60 4.39 13.12
N TYR A 104 0.58 5.37 12.23
CA TYR A 104 -0.11 6.65 12.43
C TYR A 104 -1.49 6.71 11.79
N ASP A 105 -1.72 5.97 10.72
CA ASP A 105 -2.95 6.12 9.94
C ASP A 105 -3.79 4.83 9.77
N PHE A 106 -3.30 3.65 10.18
CA PHE A 106 -4.06 2.41 10.08
C PHE A 106 -4.92 2.09 11.31
N PRO A 107 -4.42 2.13 12.57
CA PRO A 107 -5.07 1.44 13.69
C PRO A 107 -6.50 1.90 13.99
N GLU A 108 -6.77 3.20 13.91
CA GLU A 108 -8.08 3.79 14.21
C GLU A 108 -8.90 4.14 12.97
N ASN A 109 -8.44 3.74 11.79
CA ASN A 109 -9.10 4.07 10.53
C ASN A 109 -10.36 3.24 10.33
N LYS A 110 -11.51 3.90 10.33
CA LYS A 110 -12.82 3.24 10.22
C LYS A 110 -13.05 2.59 8.85
N PHE A 111 -12.46 3.11 7.80
CA PHE A 111 -12.59 2.53 6.45
C PHE A 111 -11.77 1.24 6.33
N ILE A 112 -10.59 1.18 6.96
CA ILE A 112 -9.82 -0.07 7.09
C ILE A 112 -10.63 -1.10 7.87
N GLN A 113 -11.15 -0.74 9.03
CA GLN A 113 -11.96 -1.65 9.87
C GLN A 113 -13.18 -2.16 9.10
N SER A 114 -13.87 -1.28 8.36
CA SER A 114 -15.01 -1.67 7.52
C SER A 114 -14.58 -2.62 6.39
N ALA A 115 -13.47 -2.35 5.71
CA ALA A 115 -12.96 -3.20 4.64
C ALA A 115 -12.62 -4.61 5.15
N VAL A 116 -11.91 -4.70 6.27
CA VAL A 116 -11.57 -5.98 6.92
C VAL A 116 -12.82 -6.76 7.27
N ASN A 117 -13.78 -6.12 7.95
CA ASN A 117 -15.01 -6.78 8.36
C ASN A 117 -15.83 -7.29 7.14
N THR A 118 -16.00 -6.45 6.13
CA THR A 118 -16.79 -6.81 4.95
C THR A 118 -16.16 -7.99 4.21
N ILE A 119 -14.84 -7.93 3.94
CA ILE A 119 -14.13 -8.99 3.22
C ILE A 119 -14.15 -10.29 4.03
N TYR A 120 -13.91 -10.22 5.35
CA TYR A 120 -13.94 -11.38 6.22
C TYR A 120 -15.33 -12.05 6.29
N GLU A 121 -16.40 -11.26 6.46
CA GLU A 121 -17.78 -11.77 6.56
C GLU A 121 -18.26 -12.45 5.28
N GLN A 122 -17.77 -12.04 4.13
CA GLN A 122 -18.09 -12.70 2.85
C GLN A 122 -17.18 -13.90 2.54
N GLY A 123 -16.31 -14.30 3.44
CA GLY A 123 -15.41 -15.46 3.31
C GLY A 123 -14.08 -15.16 2.61
N GLY A 124 -13.72 -13.89 2.47
CA GLY A 124 -12.44 -13.44 1.93
C GLY A 124 -11.28 -13.49 2.93
N ILE A 125 -10.12 -13.06 2.47
CA ILE A 125 -8.85 -13.11 3.23
C ILE A 125 -8.32 -11.69 3.45
#